data_e5e279091bf695d73b31789f5b971fd9
#
_entry.id   e5e279091bf695d73b31789f5b971fd9
#
_cell.length_a   1.000
_cell.length_b   1.000
_cell.length_c   1.000
_cell.angle_alpha   90.00
_cell.angle_beta   90.00
_cell.angle_gamma   90.00
#
_symmetry.space_group_name_H-M   'P 1'
#
loop_
_entity.id
_entity.type
_entity.pdbx_description
1 polymer ?
#
loop_
_entity_poly.entity_id
_entity_poly.type
_entity_poly.pdbx_seq_one_letter_code
_entity_poly.pdbx_strand_id
1 'polypeptide(L)'
;MEAREHSQANLSLLRERLGGGRVRSAQMLIGSLHPSEVARLLESLPLRERAVIWEMVGPENEGDVLVELAEEVRDGLIEDMQTDQLVAAIEGMEVDDLADLVADLPEALTQEVLRSLGHQDRERLDAVMSYDEDSAGGLMNVDIVTVRPDVTLDVVLRYLRARGEIPDGTDTIYVVNRDNEYFGSLFLSRLLTLDPNLPVAESMSADVQPIPANTPSIEVVWEFENRDLLSAPVVDDLNRVVGRITVDDVVDVIRDEAEHSLMGAAGLDEEDDMFAPVVKSAQRRALWLGINLATAFLAASVVDLFQTTLDKIVLLAVLMPVVPSMGGVAGSQSLTIITRAIALGQIDKTNADRILRKELLVGILNGLAWSLVVALFTYLWFGDWRIGAVIAGAMAINMAVAAAAGFAIPLTLKRLKIDPALAGGVVLTTITDVVGYMSFLGLGAIFLL
;
A
#
# COMPACT_ATOMS: atom_id res chain seq x y z
N MET A 1 -16.62 8.20 -11.55
CA MET A 1 -18.04 7.75 -11.53
C MET A 1 -18.38 7.02 -12.83
N GLU A 2 -18.07 7.57 -13.98
CA GLU A 2 -18.31 6.93 -15.30
C GLU A 2 -17.59 5.60 -15.50
N ALA A 3 -16.33 5.47 -15.07
CA ALA A 3 -15.58 4.20 -15.19
C ALA A 3 -16.18 3.04 -14.35
N ARG A 4 -16.72 3.34 -13.16
CA ARG A 4 -17.42 2.33 -12.33
C ARG A 4 -18.76 1.92 -12.93
N GLU A 5 -19.49 2.86 -13.53
CA GLU A 5 -20.74 2.57 -14.24
C GLU A 5 -20.47 1.73 -15.48
N HIS A 6 -19.35 1.97 -16.18
CA HIS A 6 -18.92 1.18 -17.34
C HIS A 6 -18.56 -0.27 -16.95
N SER A 7 -17.80 -0.46 -15.88
CA SER A 7 -17.44 -1.79 -15.37
C SER A 7 -18.69 -2.59 -14.95
N GLN A 8 -19.63 -1.97 -14.23
CA GLN A 8 -20.89 -2.63 -13.87
C GLN A 8 -21.76 -2.96 -15.09
N ALA A 9 -21.77 -2.07 -16.11
CA ALA A 9 -22.48 -2.32 -17.36
C ALA A 9 -21.86 -3.50 -18.13
N ASN A 10 -20.52 -3.58 -18.19
CA ASN A 10 -19.81 -4.67 -18.84
C ASN A 10 -20.07 -6.00 -18.12
N LEU A 11 -20.03 -6.02 -16.79
CA LEU A 11 -20.37 -7.19 -15.99
C LEU A 11 -21.80 -7.69 -16.24
N SER A 12 -22.78 -6.77 -16.28
CA SER A 12 -24.17 -7.12 -16.53
C SER A 12 -24.38 -7.64 -17.95
N LEU A 13 -23.76 -7.05 -18.95
CA LEU A 13 -23.77 -7.48 -20.34
C LEU A 13 -23.13 -8.86 -20.50
N LEU A 14 -22.00 -9.09 -19.82
CA LEU A 14 -21.30 -10.37 -19.84
C LEU A 14 -22.17 -11.48 -19.26
N ARG A 15 -22.78 -11.28 -18.08
CA ARG A 15 -23.70 -12.22 -17.47
C ARG A 15 -24.95 -12.51 -18.33
N GLU A 16 -25.49 -11.48 -18.98
CA GLU A 16 -26.62 -11.65 -19.92
C GLU A 16 -26.21 -12.49 -21.13
N ARG A 17 -25.03 -12.26 -21.71
CA ARG A 17 -24.53 -12.99 -22.88
C ARG A 17 -24.21 -14.44 -22.53
N LEU A 18 -23.58 -14.70 -21.40
CA LEU A 18 -23.28 -16.05 -20.91
C LEU A 18 -24.56 -16.82 -20.56
N GLY A 19 -25.48 -16.21 -19.81
CA GLY A 19 -26.78 -16.81 -19.48
C GLY A 19 -27.65 -17.10 -20.70
N GLY A 20 -27.45 -16.34 -21.80
CA GLY A 20 -28.11 -16.58 -23.10
C GLY A 20 -27.39 -17.57 -24.03
N GLY A 21 -26.30 -18.21 -23.60
CA GLY A 21 -25.50 -19.14 -24.41
C GLY A 21 -24.73 -18.49 -25.58
N ARG A 22 -24.53 -17.15 -25.54
CA ARG A 22 -23.87 -16.40 -26.58
C ARG A 22 -22.36 -16.26 -26.34
N VAL A 23 -21.65 -17.39 -26.21
CA VAL A 23 -20.22 -17.44 -25.87
C VAL A 23 -19.36 -16.59 -26.81
N ARG A 24 -19.55 -16.67 -28.13
CA ARG A 24 -18.78 -15.84 -29.10
C ARG A 24 -18.99 -14.33 -28.89
N SER A 25 -20.17 -13.92 -28.47
CA SER A 25 -20.44 -12.51 -28.22
C SER A 25 -19.83 -12.02 -26.89
N ALA A 26 -19.68 -12.93 -25.90
CA ALA A 26 -18.96 -12.65 -24.67
C ALA A 26 -17.45 -12.55 -24.95
N GLN A 27 -16.89 -13.49 -25.73
CA GLN A 27 -15.49 -13.46 -26.14
C GLN A 27 -15.11 -12.21 -26.93
N MET A 28 -15.95 -11.78 -27.89
CA MET A 28 -15.74 -10.51 -28.60
C MET A 28 -15.80 -9.28 -27.67
N LEU A 29 -16.61 -9.33 -26.62
CA LEU A 29 -16.64 -8.24 -25.63
C LEU A 29 -15.33 -8.19 -24.85
N ILE A 30 -14.88 -9.33 -24.30
CA ILE A 30 -13.63 -9.42 -23.54
C ILE A 30 -12.45 -8.96 -24.38
N GLY A 31 -12.32 -9.44 -25.64
CA GLY A 31 -11.25 -9.01 -26.54
C GLY A 31 -11.33 -7.54 -27.02
N SER A 32 -12.40 -6.80 -26.68
CA SER A 32 -12.50 -5.36 -26.94
C SER A 32 -12.24 -4.47 -25.74
N LEU A 33 -12.08 -5.07 -24.55
CA LEU A 33 -11.77 -4.37 -23.30
C LEU A 33 -10.27 -4.20 -23.15
N HIS A 34 -9.87 -3.17 -22.41
CA HIS A 34 -8.50 -3.00 -21.98
C HIS A 34 -8.12 -4.08 -20.96
N PRO A 35 -6.87 -4.57 -20.89
CA PRO A 35 -6.43 -5.54 -19.90
C PRO A 35 -6.87 -5.21 -18.47
N SER A 36 -6.71 -3.98 -18.03
CA SER A 36 -7.15 -3.52 -16.70
C SER A 36 -8.68 -3.59 -16.49
N GLU A 37 -9.49 -3.48 -17.55
CA GLU A 37 -10.94 -3.67 -17.45
C GLU A 37 -11.29 -5.15 -17.32
N VAL A 38 -10.54 -6.02 -18.00
CA VAL A 38 -10.69 -7.48 -17.89
C VAL A 38 -10.28 -7.95 -16.49
N ALA A 39 -9.16 -7.46 -15.96
CA ALA A 39 -8.69 -7.76 -14.62
C ALA A 39 -9.76 -7.41 -13.56
N ARG A 40 -10.31 -6.19 -13.59
CA ARG A 40 -11.41 -5.78 -12.69
C ARG A 40 -12.68 -6.63 -12.84
N LEU A 41 -12.97 -7.11 -14.04
CA LEU A 41 -14.08 -8.05 -14.23
C LEU A 41 -13.80 -9.38 -13.54
N LEU A 42 -12.60 -9.93 -13.71
CA LEU A 42 -12.17 -11.18 -13.07
C LEU A 42 -12.22 -11.09 -11.54
N GLU A 43 -11.72 -10.00 -10.96
CA GLU A 43 -11.77 -9.71 -9.52
C GLU A 43 -13.21 -9.60 -8.99
N SER A 44 -14.14 -9.14 -9.83
CA SER A 44 -15.55 -8.98 -9.47
C SER A 44 -16.37 -10.27 -9.60
N LEU A 45 -15.75 -11.41 -9.90
CA LEU A 45 -16.40 -12.66 -10.19
C LEU A 45 -16.02 -13.78 -9.21
N PRO A 46 -16.98 -14.66 -8.83
CA PRO A 46 -16.67 -15.90 -8.11
C PRO A 46 -15.73 -16.81 -8.92
N LEU A 47 -14.90 -17.60 -8.24
CA LEU A 47 -13.88 -18.47 -8.82
C LEU A 47 -14.34 -19.27 -10.06
N ARG A 48 -15.56 -19.85 -10.02
CA ARG A 48 -16.07 -20.65 -11.15
C ARG A 48 -16.41 -19.80 -12.38
N GLU A 49 -16.93 -18.58 -12.18
CA GLU A 49 -17.23 -17.67 -13.27
C GLU A 49 -15.93 -17.06 -13.82
N ARG A 50 -14.97 -16.80 -12.94
CA ARG A 50 -13.62 -16.29 -13.26
C ARG A 50 -12.89 -17.22 -14.22
N ALA A 51 -12.81 -18.53 -13.92
CA ALA A 51 -12.18 -19.52 -14.79
C ALA A 51 -12.80 -19.56 -16.21
N VAL A 52 -14.13 -19.45 -16.30
CA VAL A 52 -14.82 -19.41 -17.61
C VAL A 52 -14.49 -18.15 -18.40
N ILE A 53 -14.33 -17.00 -17.71
CA ILE A 53 -13.97 -15.75 -18.38
C ILE A 53 -12.49 -15.76 -18.78
N TRP A 54 -11.63 -16.32 -17.94
CA TRP A 54 -10.20 -16.47 -18.23
C TRP A 54 -9.96 -17.26 -19.53
N GLU A 55 -10.64 -18.37 -19.72
CA GLU A 55 -10.58 -19.16 -20.99
C GLU A 55 -11.04 -18.35 -22.24
N MET A 56 -11.65 -17.18 -22.07
CA MET A 56 -12.08 -16.31 -23.17
C MET A 56 -11.10 -15.17 -23.44
N VAL A 57 -10.13 -14.96 -22.58
CA VAL A 57 -9.03 -14.01 -22.80
C VAL A 57 -8.18 -14.55 -23.94
N GLY A 58 -7.78 -13.69 -24.87
CA GLY A 58 -6.89 -14.11 -25.96
C GLY A 58 -5.47 -14.30 -25.43
N PRO A 59 -4.73 -15.31 -25.91
CA PRO A 59 -3.35 -15.56 -25.47
C PRO A 59 -2.43 -14.33 -25.56
N GLU A 60 -2.73 -13.43 -26.50
CA GLU A 60 -2.01 -12.18 -26.69
C GLU A 60 -2.22 -11.14 -25.59
N ASN A 61 -3.25 -11.30 -24.75
CA ASN A 61 -3.61 -10.37 -23.68
C ASN A 61 -3.51 -11.02 -22.28
N GLU A 62 -3.23 -12.33 -22.21
CA GLU A 62 -3.19 -13.05 -20.93
C GLU A 62 -2.12 -12.43 -20.00
N GLY A 63 -0.95 -12.10 -20.53
CA GLY A 63 0.13 -11.48 -19.79
C GLY A 63 -0.25 -10.14 -19.20
N ASP A 64 -0.72 -9.23 -20.03
CA ASP A 64 -1.13 -7.88 -19.62
C ASP A 64 -2.27 -7.91 -18.59
N VAL A 65 -3.16 -8.90 -18.69
CA VAL A 65 -4.25 -9.08 -17.71
C VAL A 65 -3.71 -9.61 -16.39
N LEU A 66 -2.72 -10.53 -16.40
CA LEU A 66 -2.11 -11.06 -15.17
C LEU A 66 -1.41 -9.97 -14.34
N VAL A 67 -0.73 -9.04 -15.00
CA VAL A 67 -0.07 -7.91 -14.35
C VAL A 67 -1.07 -7.02 -13.60
N GLU A 68 -2.21 -6.77 -14.21
CA GLU A 68 -3.26 -5.89 -13.67
C GLU A 68 -4.12 -6.52 -12.57
N LEU A 69 -3.95 -7.82 -12.26
CA LEU A 69 -4.70 -8.55 -11.26
C LEU A 69 -4.08 -8.42 -9.86
N ALA A 70 -4.93 -8.31 -8.84
CA ALA A 70 -4.50 -8.50 -7.46
C ALA A 70 -3.88 -9.88 -7.25
N GLU A 71 -2.82 -9.96 -6.44
CA GLU A 71 -1.95 -11.13 -6.26
C GLU A 71 -2.73 -12.43 -6.00
N GLU A 72 -3.64 -12.47 -5.03
CA GLU A 72 -4.40 -13.71 -4.73
C GLU A 72 -5.26 -14.19 -5.91
N VAL A 73 -5.77 -13.26 -6.73
CA VAL A 73 -6.56 -13.58 -7.92
C VAL A 73 -5.66 -14.11 -9.03
N ARG A 74 -4.52 -13.48 -9.22
CA ARG A 74 -3.46 -13.85 -10.16
C ARG A 74 -2.93 -15.25 -9.86
N ASP A 75 -2.54 -15.50 -8.61
CA ASP A 75 -2.06 -16.79 -8.14
C ASP A 75 -3.07 -17.91 -8.40
N GLY A 76 -4.34 -17.67 -8.07
CA GLY A 76 -5.39 -18.65 -8.32
C GLY A 76 -5.61 -18.99 -9.79
N LEU A 77 -5.35 -18.06 -10.71
CA LEU A 77 -5.40 -18.33 -12.16
C LEU A 77 -4.14 -19.06 -12.62
N ILE A 78 -2.97 -18.67 -12.14
CA ILE A 78 -1.68 -19.30 -12.48
C ILE A 78 -1.62 -20.75 -12.00
N GLU A 79 -2.17 -21.06 -10.80
CA GLU A 79 -2.26 -22.46 -10.32
C GLU A 79 -3.06 -23.37 -11.25
N ASP A 80 -4.05 -22.82 -11.97
CA ASP A 80 -4.90 -23.57 -12.92
C ASP A 80 -4.32 -23.58 -14.35
N MET A 81 -3.30 -22.74 -14.66
CA MET A 81 -2.67 -22.66 -15.98
C MET A 81 -1.69 -23.82 -16.22
N GLN A 82 -1.55 -24.21 -17.49
CA GLN A 82 -0.46 -25.09 -17.89
C GLN A 82 0.82 -24.26 -18.07
N THR A 83 1.97 -24.87 -17.80
CA THR A 83 3.26 -24.18 -17.87
C THR A 83 3.55 -23.57 -19.24
N ASP A 84 3.15 -24.23 -20.31
CA ASP A 84 3.29 -23.70 -21.68
C ASP A 84 2.39 -22.50 -21.96
N GLN A 85 1.24 -22.41 -21.34
CA GLN A 85 0.37 -21.23 -21.39
C GLN A 85 0.98 -20.06 -20.60
N LEU A 86 1.48 -20.31 -19.39
CA LEU A 86 2.16 -19.28 -18.59
C LEU A 86 3.37 -18.73 -19.33
N VAL A 87 4.21 -19.61 -19.93
CA VAL A 87 5.36 -19.20 -20.74
C VAL A 87 4.94 -18.34 -21.94
N ALA A 88 3.83 -18.68 -22.59
CA ALA A 88 3.32 -17.88 -23.71
C ALA A 88 2.74 -16.52 -23.24
N ALA A 89 2.14 -16.47 -22.07
CA ALA A 89 1.57 -15.25 -21.49
C ALA A 89 2.65 -14.23 -21.11
N ILE A 90 3.80 -14.68 -20.61
CA ILE A 90 4.92 -13.81 -20.21
C ILE A 90 5.80 -13.39 -21.40
N GLU A 91 5.64 -13.99 -22.59
CA GLU A 91 6.41 -13.63 -23.77
C GLU A 91 6.01 -12.22 -24.24
N GLY A 92 6.89 -11.25 -24.07
CA GLY A 92 6.67 -9.84 -24.42
C GLY A 92 6.28 -8.93 -23.26
N MET A 93 6.15 -9.44 -22.04
CA MET A 93 6.01 -8.62 -20.83
C MET A 93 7.19 -7.66 -20.63
N GLU A 94 6.95 -6.51 -20.03
CA GLU A 94 8.01 -5.65 -19.51
C GLU A 94 8.79 -6.38 -18.40
N VAL A 95 10.05 -6.00 -18.21
CA VAL A 95 10.96 -6.78 -17.33
C VAL A 95 10.63 -6.59 -15.85
N ASP A 96 10.17 -5.40 -15.47
CA ASP A 96 9.65 -5.06 -14.15
C ASP A 96 8.40 -5.89 -13.82
N ASP A 97 7.38 -5.85 -14.66
CA ASP A 97 6.18 -6.68 -14.55
C ASP A 97 6.48 -8.17 -14.43
N LEU A 98 7.45 -8.63 -15.25
CA LEU A 98 7.90 -10.01 -15.20
C LEU A 98 8.63 -10.33 -13.90
N ALA A 99 9.38 -9.37 -13.32
CA ALA A 99 10.07 -9.54 -12.05
C ALA A 99 9.07 -9.72 -10.91
N ASP A 100 8.03 -8.87 -10.85
CA ASP A 100 6.97 -8.94 -9.86
C ASP A 100 6.20 -10.27 -9.97
N LEU A 101 5.84 -10.65 -11.21
CA LEU A 101 5.18 -11.94 -11.43
C LEU A 101 6.03 -13.12 -10.95
N VAL A 102 7.33 -13.12 -11.28
CA VAL A 102 8.25 -14.23 -10.95
C VAL A 102 8.58 -14.31 -9.47
N ALA A 103 8.58 -13.17 -8.75
CA ALA A 103 8.79 -13.12 -7.31
C ALA A 103 7.71 -13.91 -6.54
N ASP A 104 6.46 -13.87 -7.00
CA ASP A 104 5.31 -14.53 -6.38
C ASP A 104 5.15 -16.00 -6.82
N LEU A 105 5.82 -16.44 -7.88
CA LEU A 105 5.67 -17.79 -8.39
C LEU A 105 6.32 -18.85 -7.46
N PRO A 106 5.70 -20.04 -7.34
CA PRO A 106 6.36 -21.21 -6.76
C PRO A 106 7.69 -21.52 -7.44
N GLU A 107 8.73 -21.87 -6.68
CA GLU A 107 10.11 -22.11 -7.17
C GLU A 107 10.18 -23.03 -8.42
N ALA A 108 9.28 -24.01 -8.52
CA ALA A 108 9.22 -24.90 -9.68
C ALA A 108 8.81 -24.19 -10.97
N LEU A 109 7.81 -23.29 -10.91
CA LEU A 109 7.35 -22.50 -12.05
C LEU A 109 8.36 -21.40 -12.39
N THR A 110 8.92 -20.73 -11.39
CA THR A 110 10.00 -19.75 -11.57
C THR A 110 11.15 -20.32 -12.40
N GLN A 111 11.60 -21.54 -12.09
CA GLN A 111 12.69 -22.16 -12.86
C GLN A 111 12.30 -22.48 -14.30
N GLU A 112 11.03 -22.80 -14.56
CA GLU A 112 10.54 -23.09 -15.92
C GLU A 112 10.41 -21.81 -16.73
N VAL A 113 9.86 -20.74 -16.14
CA VAL A 113 9.85 -19.39 -16.71
C VAL A 113 11.26 -18.93 -17.06
N LEU A 114 12.20 -18.97 -16.11
CA LEU A 114 13.59 -18.59 -16.34
C LEU A 114 14.30 -19.40 -17.44
N ARG A 115 13.91 -20.66 -17.67
CA ARG A 115 14.45 -21.48 -18.75
C ARG A 115 13.87 -21.14 -20.12
N SER A 116 12.64 -20.64 -20.17
CA SER A 116 11.98 -20.25 -21.42
C SER A 116 12.51 -18.92 -21.95
N LEU A 117 12.96 -18.03 -21.06
CA LEU A 117 13.49 -16.73 -21.44
C LEU A 117 14.79 -16.83 -22.26
N GLY A 118 14.94 -15.90 -23.20
CA GLY A 118 16.18 -15.68 -23.90
C GLY A 118 17.32 -15.25 -22.95
N HIS A 119 18.57 -15.46 -23.37
CA HIS A 119 19.73 -15.13 -22.51
C HIS A 119 19.72 -13.65 -22.07
N GLN A 120 19.35 -12.74 -22.97
CA GLN A 120 19.33 -11.31 -22.72
C GLN A 120 18.21 -10.91 -21.74
N ASP A 121 17.03 -11.47 -21.90
CA ASP A 121 15.86 -11.15 -21.03
C ASP A 121 16.08 -11.72 -19.63
N ARG A 122 16.70 -12.90 -19.56
CA ARG A 122 17.10 -13.47 -18.28
C ARG A 122 18.14 -12.63 -17.54
N GLU A 123 19.17 -12.10 -18.25
CA GLU A 123 20.15 -11.20 -17.63
C GLU A 123 19.49 -9.90 -17.11
N ARG A 124 18.50 -9.39 -17.86
CA ARG A 124 17.72 -8.22 -17.46
C ARG A 124 16.88 -8.48 -16.23
N LEU A 125 16.17 -9.60 -16.21
CA LEU A 125 15.36 -10.03 -15.08
C LEU A 125 16.21 -10.28 -13.83
N ASP A 126 17.33 -11.02 -13.96
CA ASP A 126 18.27 -11.24 -12.85
C ASP A 126 18.82 -9.90 -12.29
N ALA A 127 18.95 -8.88 -13.14
CA ALA A 127 19.40 -7.56 -12.72
C ALA A 127 18.35 -6.85 -11.86
N VAL A 128 17.07 -6.85 -12.25
CA VAL A 128 15.95 -6.27 -11.47
C VAL A 128 15.77 -7.03 -10.18
N MET A 129 15.66 -8.36 -10.21
CA MET A 129 15.50 -9.22 -9.04
C MET A 129 16.68 -9.16 -8.04
N SER A 130 17.80 -8.53 -8.39
CA SER A 130 18.92 -8.30 -7.47
C SER A 130 18.67 -7.16 -6.49
N TYR A 131 17.67 -6.32 -6.74
CA TYR A 131 17.24 -5.23 -5.87
C TYR A 131 16.07 -5.66 -5.00
N ASP A 132 15.80 -4.87 -3.97
CA ASP A 132 14.61 -5.02 -3.14
C ASP A 132 13.39 -4.58 -3.97
N GLU A 133 12.32 -5.34 -3.93
CA GLU A 133 11.07 -5.07 -4.65
C GLU A 133 10.50 -3.68 -4.29
N ASP A 134 10.53 -3.31 -3.01
CA ASP A 134 10.13 -2.00 -2.50
C ASP A 134 11.17 -0.90 -2.73
N SER A 135 11.98 -1.00 -3.79
CA SER A 135 13.00 -0.01 -4.14
C SER A 135 12.90 0.46 -5.59
N ALA A 136 13.56 1.58 -5.89
CA ALA A 136 13.67 2.08 -7.26
C ALA A 136 14.25 1.05 -8.25
N GLY A 137 15.10 0.15 -7.75
CA GLY A 137 15.67 -0.94 -8.54
C GLY A 137 14.69 -2.07 -8.82
N GLY A 138 13.74 -2.34 -7.91
CA GLY A 138 12.63 -3.26 -8.13
C GLY A 138 11.62 -2.70 -9.13
N LEU A 139 11.25 -1.44 -8.97
CA LEU A 139 10.28 -0.75 -9.83
C LEU A 139 10.79 -0.40 -11.23
N MET A 140 12.08 -0.56 -11.52
CA MET A 140 12.66 -0.05 -12.76
C MET A 140 12.46 -0.97 -13.95
N ASN A 141 12.07 -0.41 -15.08
CA ASN A 141 12.21 -1.04 -16.37
C ASN A 141 13.66 -0.84 -16.89
N VAL A 142 14.30 -1.93 -17.29
CA VAL A 142 15.69 -1.93 -17.80
C VAL A 142 15.80 -1.68 -19.31
N ASP A 143 14.67 -1.69 -20.04
CA ASP A 143 14.68 -1.33 -21.45
C ASP A 143 14.68 0.18 -21.60
N ILE A 144 15.88 0.72 -21.72
CA ILE A 144 16.15 2.16 -21.80
C ILE A 144 16.82 2.52 -23.12
N VAL A 145 16.60 3.76 -23.54
CA VAL A 145 17.31 4.34 -24.67
C VAL A 145 18.35 5.34 -24.17
N THR A 146 19.61 5.09 -24.47
CA THR A 146 20.71 5.99 -24.10
C THR A 146 21.42 6.55 -25.33
N VAL A 147 21.91 7.78 -25.21
CA VAL A 147 22.66 8.47 -26.27
C VAL A 147 23.90 9.19 -25.70
N ARG A 148 24.83 9.53 -26.56
CA ARG A 148 26.04 10.26 -26.17
C ARG A 148 25.85 11.77 -26.32
N PRO A 149 26.52 12.59 -25.47
CA PRO A 149 26.37 14.04 -25.51
C PRO A 149 27.03 14.69 -26.76
N ASP A 150 27.98 14.01 -27.39
CA ASP A 150 28.77 14.50 -28.52
C ASP A 150 28.09 14.27 -29.89
N VAL A 151 26.93 13.59 -29.96
CA VAL A 151 26.19 13.40 -31.20
C VAL A 151 25.19 14.53 -31.42
N THR A 152 24.74 14.72 -32.67
CA THR A 152 23.68 15.71 -32.99
C THR A 152 22.26 15.10 -32.88
N LEU A 153 21.24 15.92 -32.73
CA LEU A 153 19.85 15.49 -32.66
C LEU A 153 19.43 14.72 -33.92
N ASP A 154 19.97 15.08 -35.11
CA ASP A 154 19.73 14.31 -36.35
C ASP A 154 20.25 12.87 -36.27
N VAL A 155 21.40 12.67 -35.62
CA VAL A 155 21.94 11.33 -35.42
C VAL A 155 21.05 10.53 -34.46
N VAL A 156 20.56 11.16 -33.40
CA VAL A 156 19.62 10.52 -32.47
C VAL A 156 18.34 10.12 -33.18
N LEU A 157 17.73 11.01 -33.96
CA LEU A 157 16.51 10.71 -34.74
C LEU A 157 16.72 9.55 -35.72
N ARG A 158 17.86 9.50 -36.39
CA ARG A 158 18.20 8.39 -37.32
C ARG A 158 18.41 7.08 -36.54
N TYR A 159 19.02 7.14 -35.38
CA TYR A 159 19.20 5.97 -34.51
C TYR A 159 17.85 5.40 -34.04
N LEU A 160 16.93 6.24 -33.53
CA LEU A 160 15.59 5.81 -33.12
C LEU A 160 14.79 5.21 -34.28
N ARG A 161 14.85 5.81 -35.47
CA ARG A 161 14.18 5.27 -36.67
C ARG A 161 14.79 3.95 -37.14
N ALA A 162 16.08 3.77 -36.98
CA ALA A 162 16.76 2.54 -37.33
C ALA A 162 16.49 1.40 -36.33
N ARG A 163 16.27 1.74 -35.06
CA ARG A 163 15.84 0.79 -34.02
C ARG A 163 14.44 0.27 -34.29
N GLY A 164 13.56 1.09 -34.87
CA GLY A 164 12.21 0.74 -35.25
C GLY A 164 11.22 0.92 -34.12
N GLU A 165 11.47 0.31 -32.98
CA GLU A 165 10.66 0.40 -31.77
C GLU A 165 11.43 1.06 -30.63
N ILE A 166 10.76 1.85 -29.84
CA ILE A 166 11.24 2.39 -28.57
C ILE A 166 10.31 1.89 -27.47
N PRO A 167 10.83 1.70 -26.24
CA PRO A 167 10.00 1.23 -25.13
C PRO A 167 8.76 2.10 -24.94
N ASP A 168 7.66 1.49 -24.59
CA ASP A 168 6.41 2.19 -24.34
C ASP A 168 6.56 3.24 -23.24
N GLY A 169 5.76 4.28 -23.23
CA GLY A 169 5.88 5.38 -22.26
C GLY A 169 7.17 6.20 -22.37
N THR A 170 8.03 6.02 -23.40
CA THR A 170 9.27 6.80 -23.54
C THR A 170 8.98 8.26 -23.87
N ASP A 171 9.18 9.15 -22.92
CA ASP A 171 9.13 10.62 -23.06
C ASP A 171 10.52 11.26 -23.12
N THR A 172 11.51 10.53 -22.64
CA THR A 172 12.87 11.01 -22.35
C THR A 172 13.91 9.98 -22.80
N ILE A 173 15.01 10.45 -23.35
CA ILE A 173 16.21 9.67 -23.71
C ILE A 173 17.33 10.06 -22.75
N TYR A 174 18.01 9.09 -22.14
CA TYR A 174 19.05 9.38 -21.17
C TYR A 174 20.39 9.59 -21.83
N VAL A 175 21.05 10.66 -21.46
CA VAL A 175 22.38 11.02 -21.98
C VAL A 175 23.42 10.47 -21.04
N VAL A 176 24.35 9.66 -21.58
CA VAL A 176 25.37 8.97 -20.79
C VAL A 176 26.74 9.17 -21.40
N ASN A 177 27.79 9.12 -20.56
CA ASN A 177 29.19 9.13 -21.01
C ASN A 177 29.63 7.74 -21.51
N ARG A 178 30.94 7.57 -21.81
CA ARG A 178 31.46 6.29 -22.32
C ARG A 178 31.44 5.17 -21.30
N ASP A 179 31.36 5.48 -20.02
CA ASP A 179 31.30 4.53 -18.91
C ASP A 179 29.86 4.26 -18.45
N ASN A 180 28.88 4.71 -19.25
CA ASN A 180 27.44 4.62 -18.99
C ASN A 180 26.96 5.45 -17.78
N GLU A 181 27.78 6.38 -17.28
CA GLU A 181 27.38 7.28 -16.20
C GLU A 181 26.37 8.31 -16.71
N TYR A 182 25.35 8.59 -15.90
CA TYR A 182 24.32 9.58 -16.21
C TYR A 182 24.88 10.98 -16.33
N PHE A 183 24.52 11.68 -17.39
CA PHE A 183 24.98 13.03 -17.71
C PHE A 183 23.83 14.03 -17.85
N GLY A 184 22.65 13.58 -18.21
CA GLY A 184 21.46 14.39 -18.36
C GLY A 184 20.35 13.69 -19.11
N SER A 185 19.24 14.37 -19.32
CA SER A 185 18.03 13.89 -19.99
C SER A 185 17.70 14.71 -21.23
N LEU A 186 17.46 14.05 -22.36
CA LEU A 186 17.00 14.64 -23.59
C LEU A 186 15.50 14.33 -23.79
N PHE A 187 14.64 15.30 -23.52
CA PHE A 187 13.21 15.16 -23.75
C PHE A 187 12.88 15.00 -25.24
N LEU A 188 11.98 14.08 -25.58
CA LEU A 188 11.50 13.90 -26.96
C LEU A 188 10.92 15.19 -27.54
N SER A 189 10.26 15.99 -26.74
CA SER A 189 9.76 17.31 -27.16
C SER A 189 10.87 18.23 -27.69
N ARG A 190 12.05 18.24 -27.05
CA ARG A 190 13.22 19.00 -27.51
C ARG A 190 13.83 18.39 -28.76
N LEU A 191 13.96 17.06 -28.79
CA LEU A 191 14.46 16.33 -29.95
C LEU A 191 13.66 16.62 -31.22
N LEU A 192 12.33 16.78 -31.09
CA LEU A 192 11.43 17.02 -32.22
C LEU A 192 11.31 18.49 -32.63
N THR A 193 11.64 19.45 -31.75
CA THR A 193 11.38 20.88 -31.98
C THR A 193 12.64 21.72 -32.18
N LEU A 194 13.81 21.28 -31.74
CA LEU A 194 15.06 21.98 -31.88
C LEU A 194 15.73 21.71 -33.23
N ASP A 195 16.72 22.53 -33.59
CA ASP A 195 17.52 22.35 -34.81
C ASP A 195 18.23 20.98 -34.77
N PRO A 196 18.03 20.11 -35.77
CA PRO A 196 18.62 18.78 -35.84
C PRO A 196 20.18 18.79 -35.82
N ASN A 197 20.82 19.89 -36.15
CA ASN A 197 22.28 20.00 -36.14
C ASN A 197 22.85 20.31 -34.74
N LEU A 198 22.04 20.65 -33.77
CA LEU A 198 22.50 20.92 -32.40
C LEU A 198 23.05 19.62 -31.75
N PRO A 199 24.14 19.72 -31.00
CA PRO A 199 24.65 18.63 -30.18
C PRO A 199 23.66 18.29 -29.05
N VAL A 200 23.58 17.03 -28.67
CA VAL A 200 22.77 16.56 -27.51
C VAL A 200 23.16 17.33 -26.25
N ALA A 201 24.47 17.56 -26.02
CA ALA A 201 24.99 18.30 -24.87
C ALA A 201 24.38 19.72 -24.72
N GLU A 202 24.00 20.38 -25.81
CA GLU A 202 23.40 21.71 -25.77
C GLU A 202 21.87 21.65 -25.67
N SER A 203 21.29 20.48 -25.94
CA SER A 203 19.83 20.27 -26.01
C SER A 203 19.27 19.51 -24.81
N MET A 204 20.13 18.78 -24.07
CA MET A 204 19.73 18.03 -22.88
C MET A 204 19.43 18.95 -21.69
N SER A 205 18.72 18.41 -20.69
CA SER A 205 18.54 19.01 -19.37
C SER A 205 19.36 18.26 -18.33
N ALA A 206 20.04 18.99 -17.47
CA ALA A 206 20.69 18.43 -16.27
C ALA A 206 19.83 18.57 -15.00
N ASP A 207 18.60 19.10 -15.14
CA ASP A 207 17.72 19.37 -14.00
C ASP A 207 17.08 18.09 -13.45
N VAL A 208 16.92 17.06 -14.29
CA VAL A 208 16.41 15.76 -13.87
C VAL A 208 17.52 15.03 -13.09
N GLN A 209 17.29 14.85 -11.80
CA GLN A 209 18.23 14.11 -10.96
C GLN A 209 17.97 12.60 -11.12
N PRO A 210 19.00 11.77 -11.24
CA PRO A 210 18.84 10.33 -11.26
C PRO A 210 18.47 9.81 -9.88
N ILE A 211 17.69 8.74 -9.83
CA ILE A 211 17.26 8.07 -8.60
C ILE A 211 18.20 6.89 -8.34
N PRO A 212 18.84 6.80 -7.16
CA PRO A 212 19.65 5.64 -6.81
C PRO A 212 18.77 4.38 -6.73
N ALA A 213 19.24 3.24 -7.25
CA ALA A 213 18.48 2.00 -7.30
C ALA A 213 18.01 1.48 -5.92
N ASN A 214 18.74 1.80 -4.85
CA ASN A 214 18.37 1.41 -3.48
C ASN A 214 17.42 2.41 -2.79
N THR A 215 16.85 3.38 -3.51
CA THR A 215 15.88 4.34 -2.96
C THR A 215 14.54 3.62 -2.71
N PRO A 216 13.94 3.72 -1.50
CA PRO A 216 12.65 3.12 -1.23
C PRO A 216 11.56 3.63 -2.19
N SER A 217 10.62 2.76 -2.58
CA SER A 217 9.53 3.07 -3.52
C SER A 217 8.71 4.31 -3.12
N ILE A 218 8.43 4.47 -1.83
CA ILE A 218 7.71 5.65 -1.33
C ILE A 218 8.51 6.96 -1.48
N GLU A 219 9.84 6.92 -1.44
CA GLU A 219 10.67 8.09 -1.70
C GLU A 219 10.71 8.42 -3.20
N VAL A 220 10.63 7.40 -4.06
CA VAL A 220 10.45 7.58 -5.50
C VAL A 220 9.15 8.31 -5.80
N VAL A 221 8.03 7.91 -5.17
CA VAL A 221 6.74 8.61 -5.28
C VAL A 221 6.90 10.11 -4.97
N TRP A 222 7.61 10.46 -3.90
CA TRP A 222 7.83 11.87 -3.54
C TRP A 222 8.66 12.64 -4.56
N GLU A 223 9.66 12.01 -5.15
CA GLU A 223 10.47 12.65 -6.20
C GLU A 223 9.61 12.94 -7.44
N PHE A 224 8.74 12.01 -7.84
CA PHE A 224 7.82 12.18 -8.96
C PHE A 224 6.78 13.27 -8.66
N GLU A 225 6.13 13.24 -7.49
CA GLU A 225 5.13 14.24 -7.08
C GLU A 225 5.74 15.65 -6.97
N ASN A 226 6.91 15.80 -6.33
CA ASN A 226 7.51 17.10 -6.09
C ASN A 226 8.10 17.75 -7.34
N ARG A 227 8.42 16.98 -8.37
CA ARG A 227 9.08 17.46 -9.57
C ARG A 227 8.25 17.32 -10.84
N ASP A 228 6.99 16.87 -10.72
CA ASP A 228 6.08 16.59 -11.84
C ASP A 228 6.73 15.71 -12.92
N LEU A 229 7.41 14.62 -12.51
CA LEU A 229 8.11 13.73 -13.43
C LEU A 229 7.13 12.81 -14.16
N LEU A 230 7.40 12.53 -15.43
CA LEU A 230 6.75 11.47 -16.21
C LEU A 230 7.62 10.20 -16.22
N SER A 231 8.93 10.37 -16.24
CA SER A 231 9.90 9.29 -16.08
C SER A 231 11.18 9.79 -15.40
N ALA A 232 11.92 8.88 -14.77
CA ALA A 232 13.19 9.18 -14.12
C ALA A 232 14.22 8.07 -14.39
N PRO A 233 15.53 8.43 -14.61
CA PRO A 233 16.57 7.44 -14.73
C PRO A 233 16.93 6.86 -13.37
N VAL A 234 17.11 5.54 -13.31
CA VAL A 234 17.64 4.83 -12.14
C VAL A 234 19.14 4.58 -12.35
N VAL A 235 19.92 4.82 -11.29
CA VAL A 235 21.37 4.65 -11.33
C VAL A 235 21.89 3.75 -10.22
N ASP A 236 22.99 3.05 -10.51
CA ASP A 236 23.75 2.29 -9.52
C ASP A 236 24.65 3.18 -8.66
N ASP A 237 25.40 2.57 -7.72
CA ASP A 237 26.35 3.26 -6.83
C ASP A 237 27.48 3.98 -7.58
N LEU A 238 27.72 3.66 -8.85
CA LEU A 238 28.69 4.29 -9.73
C LEU A 238 28.09 5.35 -10.65
N ASN A 239 26.83 5.76 -10.38
CA ASN A 239 26.07 6.70 -11.20
C ASN A 239 25.86 6.23 -12.66
N ARG A 240 25.89 4.92 -12.91
CA ARG A 240 25.58 4.35 -14.23
C ARG A 240 24.09 4.11 -14.34
N VAL A 241 23.50 4.47 -15.48
CA VAL A 241 22.10 4.25 -15.75
C VAL A 241 21.85 2.75 -15.88
N VAL A 242 21.00 2.20 -15.01
CA VAL A 242 20.62 0.78 -14.96
C VAL A 242 19.19 0.55 -15.42
N GLY A 243 18.31 1.56 -15.29
CA GLY A 243 16.91 1.47 -15.69
C GLY A 243 16.23 2.83 -15.70
N ARG A 244 14.92 2.80 -15.84
CA ARG A 244 14.03 3.95 -15.70
C ARG A 244 12.79 3.54 -14.90
N ILE A 245 12.15 4.49 -14.25
CA ILE A 245 10.83 4.35 -13.66
C ILE A 245 9.91 5.30 -14.40
N THR A 246 8.68 4.93 -14.66
CA THR A 246 7.67 5.74 -15.29
C THR A 246 6.54 6.11 -14.32
N VAL A 247 5.65 7.03 -14.69
CA VAL A 247 4.63 7.53 -13.77
C VAL A 247 3.53 6.52 -13.47
N ASP A 248 3.31 5.55 -14.33
CA ASP A 248 2.39 4.43 -14.16
C ASP A 248 2.81 3.54 -13.00
N ASP A 249 4.09 3.10 -12.95
CA ASP A 249 4.66 2.35 -11.83
C ASP A 249 4.47 3.10 -10.50
N VAL A 250 4.71 4.41 -10.53
CA VAL A 250 4.52 5.26 -9.34
C VAL A 250 3.04 5.35 -8.91
N VAL A 251 2.11 5.36 -9.86
CA VAL A 251 0.66 5.34 -9.55
C VAL A 251 0.27 4.02 -8.89
N ASP A 252 0.86 2.90 -9.32
CA ASP A 252 0.59 1.60 -8.69
C ASP A 252 1.13 1.56 -7.27
N VAL A 253 2.35 2.01 -7.01
CA VAL A 253 2.89 2.15 -5.63
C VAL A 253 1.97 3.03 -4.75
N ILE A 254 1.43 4.14 -5.27
CA ILE A 254 0.50 5.00 -4.51
C ILE A 254 -0.79 4.25 -4.18
N ARG A 255 -1.32 3.47 -5.12
CA ARG A 255 -2.54 2.70 -4.93
C ARG A 255 -2.33 1.63 -3.87
N ASP A 256 -1.26 0.86 -3.97
CA ASP A 256 -0.96 -0.26 -3.10
C ASP A 256 -0.68 0.21 -1.67
N GLU A 257 0.09 1.30 -1.49
CA GLU A 257 0.28 1.93 -0.17
C GLU A 257 -1.04 2.45 0.45
N ALA A 258 -1.97 2.96 -0.39
CA ALA A 258 -3.27 3.41 0.10
C ALA A 258 -4.17 2.24 0.50
N GLU A 259 -4.15 1.14 -0.24
CA GLU A 259 -4.88 -0.10 0.07
C GLU A 259 -4.29 -0.77 1.31
N HIS A 260 -2.96 -0.88 1.39
CA HIS A 260 -2.23 -1.37 2.57
C HIS A 260 -2.61 -0.61 3.83
N SER A 261 -2.55 0.72 3.79
CA SER A 261 -2.94 1.56 4.93
C SER A 261 -4.40 1.38 5.35
N LEU A 262 -5.31 1.15 4.40
CA LEU A 262 -6.74 0.96 4.67
C LEU A 262 -7.01 -0.42 5.26
N MET A 263 -6.49 -1.47 4.66
CA MET A 263 -6.71 -2.85 5.08
C MET A 263 -5.97 -3.17 6.37
N GLY A 264 -4.72 -2.70 6.49
CA GLY A 264 -3.90 -2.84 7.68
C GLY A 264 -4.55 -2.24 8.92
N ALA A 265 -5.22 -1.07 8.80
CA ALA A 265 -5.98 -0.48 9.91
C ALA A 265 -7.14 -1.38 10.43
N ALA A 266 -7.62 -2.31 9.63
CA ALA A 266 -8.62 -3.31 9.99
C ALA A 266 -8.00 -4.66 10.40
N GLY A 267 -6.67 -4.82 10.31
CA GLY A 267 -5.97 -6.09 10.51
C GLY A 267 -6.25 -7.09 9.39
N LEU A 268 -6.43 -6.59 8.18
CA LEU A 268 -6.63 -7.36 6.95
C LEU A 268 -5.43 -7.17 6.03
N ASP A 269 -5.25 -8.10 5.12
CA ASP A 269 -4.29 -8.06 4.04
C ASP A 269 -4.92 -7.40 2.81
N GLU A 270 -4.18 -6.58 2.08
CA GLU A 270 -4.63 -5.94 0.84
C GLU A 270 -4.90 -6.94 -0.28
N GLU A 271 -4.19 -8.05 -0.26
CA GLU A 271 -4.29 -9.11 -1.24
C GLU A 271 -5.50 -10.03 -1.07
N ASP A 272 -6.33 -9.82 -0.04
CA ASP A 272 -7.49 -10.67 0.26
C ASP A 272 -8.54 -10.64 -0.87
N ASP A 273 -8.64 -11.72 -1.66
CA ASP A 273 -9.72 -11.88 -2.65
C ASP A 273 -11.09 -11.94 -1.96
N MET A 274 -12.02 -11.08 -2.38
CA MET A 274 -13.39 -11.06 -1.87
C MET A 274 -14.11 -12.40 -2.08
N PHE A 275 -13.76 -13.15 -3.10
CA PHE A 275 -14.35 -14.44 -3.45
C PHE A 275 -13.50 -15.64 -3.05
N ALA A 276 -12.45 -15.44 -2.26
CA ALA A 276 -11.62 -16.52 -1.73
C ALA A 276 -12.45 -17.59 -1.00
N PRO A 277 -11.99 -18.85 -0.96
CA PRO A 277 -12.66 -19.91 -0.20
C PRO A 277 -12.83 -19.52 1.26
N VAL A 278 -14.04 -19.74 1.80
CA VAL A 278 -14.44 -19.34 3.18
C VAL A 278 -13.43 -19.82 4.24
N VAL A 279 -12.84 -21.01 4.07
CA VAL A 279 -11.88 -21.57 5.02
C VAL A 279 -10.57 -20.78 5.00
N LYS A 280 -10.07 -20.39 3.82
CA LYS A 280 -8.83 -19.61 3.65
C LYS A 280 -9.00 -18.22 4.29
N SER A 281 -10.07 -17.51 3.96
CA SER A 281 -10.40 -16.20 4.57
C SER A 281 -10.61 -16.29 6.10
N ALA A 282 -11.26 -17.36 6.58
CA ALA A 282 -11.46 -17.57 8.02
C ALA A 282 -10.11 -17.80 8.75
N GLN A 283 -9.19 -18.55 8.16
CA GLN A 283 -7.86 -18.81 8.75
C GLN A 283 -7.01 -17.55 8.84
N ARG A 284 -6.96 -16.72 7.79
CA ARG A 284 -6.24 -15.44 7.80
C ARG A 284 -6.75 -14.53 8.92
N ARG A 285 -8.06 -14.34 9.00
CA ARG A 285 -8.69 -13.50 10.03
C ARG A 285 -8.57 -14.08 11.45
N ALA A 286 -8.49 -15.42 11.60
CA ALA A 286 -8.43 -16.08 12.89
C ALA A 286 -7.19 -15.68 13.71
N LEU A 287 -6.05 -15.44 13.08
CA LEU A 287 -4.83 -15.00 13.75
C LEU A 287 -5.03 -13.67 14.49
N TRP A 288 -5.52 -12.66 13.78
CA TRP A 288 -5.77 -11.34 14.36
C TRP A 288 -6.91 -11.35 15.39
N LEU A 289 -7.96 -12.12 15.14
CA LEU A 289 -9.02 -12.36 16.13
C LEU A 289 -8.47 -13.03 17.40
N GLY A 290 -7.53 -13.97 17.26
CA GLY A 290 -6.86 -14.62 18.37
C GLY A 290 -6.01 -13.66 19.20
N ILE A 291 -5.24 -12.78 18.54
CA ILE A 291 -4.46 -11.74 19.21
C ILE A 291 -5.39 -10.78 19.96
N ASN A 292 -6.46 -10.31 19.31
CA ASN A 292 -7.46 -9.44 19.96
C ASN A 292 -8.14 -10.11 21.15
N LEU A 293 -8.43 -11.42 21.06
CA LEU A 293 -8.98 -12.17 22.17
C LEU A 293 -8.02 -12.24 23.35
N ALA A 294 -6.74 -12.46 23.10
CA ALA A 294 -5.72 -12.49 24.16
C ALA A 294 -5.59 -11.13 24.86
N THR A 295 -5.61 -10.03 24.09
CA THR A 295 -5.57 -8.67 24.67
C THR A 295 -6.85 -8.33 25.45
N ALA A 296 -8.02 -8.81 24.99
CA ALA A 296 -9.28 -8.66 25.73
C ALA A 296 -9.24 -9.41 27.07
N PHE A 297 -8.65 -10.63 27.13
CA PHE A 297 -8.46 -11.32 28.39
C PHE A 297 -7.47 -10.60 29.32
N LEU A 298 -6.44 -9.96 28.78
CA LEU A 298 -5.55 -9.12 29.57
C LEU A 298 -6.31 -7.95 30.22
N ALA A 299 -7.14 -7.25 29.46
CA ALA A 299 -8.01 -6.19 29.98
C ALA A 299 -9.01 -6.73 31.02
N ALA A 300 -9.61 -7.90 30.78
CA ALA A 300 -10.52 -8.54 31.72
C ALA A 300 -9.83 -8.94 33.04
N SER A 301 -8.54 -9.34 33.00
CA SER A 301 -7.78 -9.64 34.21
C SER A 301 -7.58 -8.43 35.13
N VAL A 302 -7.50 -7.22 34.53
CA VAL A 302 -7.46 -5.97 35.30
C VAL A 302 -8.81 -5.72 36.01
N VAL A 303 -9.92 -6.01 35.35
CA VAL A 303 -11.25 -5.90 35.97
C VAL A 303 -11.39 -6.86 37.15
N ASP A 304 -10.88 -8.09 37.03
CA ASP A 304 -10.91 -9.10 38.10
C ASP A 304 -10.22 -8.65 39.37
N LEU A 305 -9.12 -7.87 39.28
CA LEU A 305 -8.45 -7.28 40.44
C LEU A 305 -9.35 -6.37 41.30
N PHE A 306 -10.42 -5.83 40.70
CA PHE A 306 -11.38 -4.91 41.34
C PHE A 306 -12.75 -5.54 41.61
N GLN A 307 -12.86 -6.88 41.61
CA GLN A 307 -14.13 -7.58 41.84
C GLN A 307 -14.83 -7.13 43.12
N THR A 308 -14.09 -7.01 44.24
CA THR A 308 -14.65 -6.53 45.51
C THR A 308 -15.20 -5.08 45.46
N THR A 309 -14.66 -4.25 44.60
CA THR A 309 -15.13 -2.89 44.37
C THR A 309 -16.44 -2.89 43.59
N LEU A 310 -16.51 -3.74 42.55
CA LEU A 310 -17.70 -3.92 41.71
C LEU A 310 -18.86 -4.52 42.50
N ASP A 311 -18.60 -5.49 43.37
CA ASP A 311 -19.62 -6.11 44.23
C ASP A 311 -20.27 -5.09 45.17
N LYS A 312 -19.50 -4.10 45.64
CA LYS A 312 -20.04 -3.04 46.55
C LYS A 312 -20.71 -1.90 45.77
N ILE A 313 -20.26 -1.58 44.58
CA ILE A 313 -20.72 -0.44 43.78
C ILE A 313 -21.03 -0.90 42.36
N VAL A 314 -22.17 -1.57 42.20
CA VAL A 314 -22.61 -2.14 40.89
C VAL A 314 -22.71 -1.08 39.77
N LEU A 315 -22.94 0.18 40.12
CA LEU A 315 -23.00 1.31 39.16
C LEU A 315 -21.70 1.48 38.35
N LEU A 316 -20.56 1.11 38.96
CA LEU A 316 -19.28 1.15 38.22
C LEU A 316 -19.29 0.18 37.03
N ALA A 317 -19.90 -0.99 37.15
CA ALA A 317 -20.03 -1.94 36.06
C ALA A 317 -20.81 -1.38 34.86
N VAL A 318 -21.82 -0.55 35.10
CA VAL A 318 -22.63 0.09 34.04
C VAL A 318 -21.83 1.13 33.27
N LEU A 319 -20.97 1.87 33.95
CA LEU A 319 -20.19 2.97 33.38
C LEU A 319 -18.81 2.53 32.88
N MET A 320 -18.37 1.32 33.26
CA MET A 320 -17.05 0.78 32.96
C MET A 320 -16.65 0.84 31.47
N PRO A 321 -17.52 0.57 30.48
CA PRO A 321 -17.14 0.60 29.07
C PRO A 321 -16.86 2.01 28.52
N VAL A 322 -17.36 3.06 29.19
CA VAL A 322 -17.30 4.45 28.66
C VAL A 322 -15.87 4.96 28.60
N VAL A 323 -15.06 4.70 29.63
CA VAL A 323 -13.70 5.25 29.74
C VAL A 323 -12.76 4.63 28.70
N PRO A 324 -12.66 3.29 28.55
CA PRO A 324 -11.83 2.67 27.50
C PRO A 324 -12.28 3.06 26.09
N SER A 325 -13.60 3.04 25.82
CA SER A 325 -14.16 3.42 24.51
C SER A 325 -13.70 4.81 24.07
N MET A 326 -13.80 5.81 24.96
CA MET A 326 -13.37 7.16 24.65
C MET A 326 -11.85 7.26 24.47
N GLY A 327 -11.08 6.54 25.28
CA GLY A 327 -9.63 6.44 25.12
C GLY A 327 -9.23 5.79 23.77
N GLY A 328 -9.89 4.70 23.42
CA GLY A 328 -9.67 4.00 22.13
C GLY A 328 -9.90 4.92 20.94
N VAL A 329 -11.03 5.63 20.90
CA VAL A 329 -11.32 6.59 19.81
C VAL A 329 -10.30 7.73 19.76
N ALA A 330 -9.98 8.36 20.90
CA ALA A 330 -9.03 9.46 20.94
C ALA A 330 -7.61 9.02 20.54
N GLY A 331 -7.20 7.84 21.00
CA GLY A 331 -5.91 7.25 20.63
C GLY A 331 -5.82 6.88 19.16
N SER A 332 -6.90 6.31 18.58
CA SER A 332 -6.93 5.98 17.14
C SER A 332 -6.80 7.22 16.26
N GLN A 333 -7.39 8.35 16.66
CA GLN A 333 -7.21 9.62 15.93
C GLN A 333 -5.74 10.06 15.91
N SER A 334 -5.05 10.02 17.07
CA SER A 334 -3.63 10.34 17.13
C SER A 334 -2.78 9.30 16.39
N LEU A 335 -3.08 8.02 16.54
CA LEU A 335 -2.39 6.92 15.84
C LEU A 335 -2.42 7.13 14.33
N THR A 336 -3.61 7.34 13.75
CA THR A 336 -3.79 7.54 12.30
C THR A 336 -3.01 8.77 11.80
N ILE A 337 -3.08 9.90 12.53
CA ILE A 337 -2.35 11.11 12.14
C ILE A 337 -0.83 10.85 12.14
N ILE A 338 -0.32 10.16 13.15
CA ILE A 338 1.11 9.90 13.30
C ILE A 338 1.60 8.86 12.31
N THR A 339 0.84 7.78 12.08
CA THR A 339 1.18 6.77 11.06
C THR A 339 1.28 7.42 9.68
N ARG A 340 0.28 8.24 9.31
CA ARG A 340 0.32 8.99 8.06
C ARG A 340 1.52 9.95 7.99
N ALA A 341 1.81 10.68 9.06
CA ALA A 341 2.93 11.61 9.09
C ALA A 341 4.30 10.90 9.00
N ILE A 342 4.38 9.64 9.47
CA ILE A 342 5.54 8.77 9.31
C ILE A 342 5.67 8.31 7.86
N ALA A 343 4.57 7.88 7.23
CA ALA A 343 4.53 7.48 5.82
C ALA A 343 4.95 8.65 4.90
N LEU A 344 4.47 9.86 5.20
CA LEU A 344 4.84 11.07 4.45
C LEU A 344 6.22 11.67 4.81
N GLY A 345 7.04 10.99 5.63
CA GLY A 345 8.35 11.51 6.04
C GLY A 345 8.32 12.83 6.84
N GLN A 346 7.14 13.23 7.36
CA GLN A 346 6.97 14.51 8.07
C GLN A 346 7.48 14.50 9.51
N ILE A 347 7.82 13.33 10.05
CA ILE A 347 8.33 13.16 11.41
C ILE A 347 9.81 12.80 11.36
N ASP A 348 10.63 13.70 11.89
CA ASP A 348 12.06 13.50 12.07
C ASP A 348 12.48 13.66 13.56
N LYS A 349 13.77 13.44 13.83
CA LYS A 349 14.32 13.58 15.19
C LYS A 349 14.24 15.01 15.72
N THR A 350 14.08 16.03 14.86
CA THR A 350 14.10 17.44 15.23
C THR A 350 12.72 17.96 15.61
N ASN A 351 11.65 17.37 15.05
CA ASN A 351 10.28 17.82 15.25
C ASN A 351 9.41 16.89 16.12
N ALA A 352 9.85 15.64 16.35
CA ALA A 352 9.10 14.63 17.11
C ALA A 352 8.63 15.12 18.49
N ASP A 353 9.50 15.79 19.25
CA ASP A 353 9.14 16.33 20.58
C ASP A 353 8.06 17.40 20.51
N ARG A 354 8.05 18.22 19.47
CA ARG A 354 7.02 19.26 19.26
C ARG A 354 5.67 18.63 18.95
N ILE A 355 5.68 17.60 18.10
CA ILE A 355 4.47 16.85 17.73
C ILE A 355 3.91 16.11 18.93
N LEU A 356 4.75 15.42 19.71
CA LEU A 356 4.34 14.77 20.96
C LEU A 356 3.67 15.74 21.91
N ARG A 357 4.27 16.91 22.15
CA ARG A 357 3.69 17.95 23.04
C ARG A 357 2.34 18.45 22.51
N LYS A 358 2.22 18.62 21.20
CA LYS A 358 0.95 19.00 20.56
C LYS A 358 -0.11 17.93 20.80
N GLU A 359 0.17 16.66 20.49
CA GLU A 359 -0.79 15.57 20.67
C GLU A 359 -1.20 15.40 22.14
N LEU A 360 -0.24 15.48 23.07
CA LEU A 360 -0.54 15.46 24.51
C LEU A 360 -1.45 16.62 24.93
N LEU A 361 -1.20 17.83 24.46
CA LEU A 361 -2.05 18.98 24.77
C LEU A 361 -3.47 18.82 24.21
N VAL A 362 -3.59 18.28 22.98
CA VAL A 362 -4.90 17.95 22.37
C VAL A 362 -5.61 16.89 23.19
N GLY A 363 -4.92 15.82 23.60
CA GLY A 363 -5.48 14.75 24.43
C GLY A 363 -5.93 15.26 25.81
N ILE A 364 -5.13 16.11 26.46
CA ILE A 364 -5.48 16.72 27.75
C ILE A 364 -6.68 17.67 27.62
N LEU A 365 -6.71 18.54 26.62
CA LEU A 365 -7.82 19.46 26.39
C LEU A 365 -9.14 18.71 26.13
N ASN A 366 -9.11 17.75 25.22
CA ASN A 366 -10.28 16.91 24.95
C ASN A 366 -10.66 16.06 26.17
N GLY A 367 -9.66 15.50 26.87
CA GLY A 367 -9.85 14.75 28.10
C GLY A 367 -10.58 15.57 29.16
N LEU A 368 -10.17 16.81 29.41
CA LEU A 368 -10.84 17.72 30.35
C LEU A 368 -12.25 18.12 29.88
N ALA A 369 -12.41 18.47 28.61
CA ALA A 369 -13.72 18.86 28.08
C ALA A 369 -14.75 17.72 28.19
N TRP A 370 -14.39 16.52 27.70
CA TRP A 370 -15.30 15.37 27.73
C TRP A 370 -15.47 14.79 29.13
N SER A 371 -14.48 14.91 30.02
CA SER A 371 -14.61 14.51 31.42
C SER A 371 -15.69 15.34 32.15
N LEU A 372 -15.77 16.64 31.87
CA LEU A 372 -16.83 17.50 32.42
C LEU A 372 -18.21 17.09 31.88
N VAL A 373 -18.33 16.79 30.60
CA VAL A 373 -19.59 16.36 29.99
C VAL A 373 -20.06 15.04 30.62
N VAL A 374 -19.16 14.06 30.74
CA VAL A 374 -19.52 12.75 31.31
C VAL A 374 -19.83 12.85 32.81
N ALA A 375 -19.12 13.70 33.54
CA ALA A 375 -19.40 13.97 34.95
C ALA A 375 -20.83 14.52 35.14
N LEU A 376 -21.17 15.55 34.34
CA LEU A 376 -22.50 16.15 34.36
C LEU A 376 -23.59 15.11 34.00
N PHE A 377 -23.39 14.34 32.94
CA PHE A 377 -24.33 13.33 32.51
C PHE A 377 -24.53 12.22 33.56
N THR A 378 -23.43 11.76 34.16
CA THR A 378 -23.45 10.77 35.24
C THR A 378 -24.17 11.31 36.46
N TYR A 379 -23.92 12.56 36.82
CA TYR A 379 -24.65 13.21 37.94
C TYR A 379 -26.15 13.33 37.66
N LEU A 380 -26.55 13.78 36.50
CA LEU A 380 -27.95 13.90 36.11
C LEU A 380 -28.67 12.55 36.07
N TRP A 381 -27.97 11.48 35.71
CA TRP A 381 -28.56 10.15 35.58
C TRP A 381 -28.67 9.39 36.90
N PHE A 382 -27.60 9.45 37.72
CA PHE A 382 -27.50 8.67 38.96
C PHE A 382 -27.69 9.49 40.27
N GLY A 383 -27.65 10.81 40.20
CA GLY A 383 -27.79 11.67 41.33
C GLY A 383 -26.60 11.74 42.29
N ASP A 384 -25.51 11.07 42.00
CA ASP A 384 -24.31 11.04 42.83
C ASP A 384 -23.12 11.71 42.11
N TRP A 385 -22.70 12.87 42.63
CA TRP A 385 -21.58 13.64 42.08
C TRP A 385 -20.21 12.93 42.23
N ARG A 386 -20.06 12.03 43.23
CA ARG A 386 -18.81 11.30 43.49
C ARG A 386 -18.52 10.34 42.36
N ILE A 387 -19.50 9.62 41.87
CA ILE A 387 -19.35 8.73 40.72
C ILE A 387 -19.01 9.54 39.47
N GLY A 388 -19.67 10.72 39.30
CA GLY A 388 -19.32 11.67 38.23
C GLY A 388 -17.87 12.16 38.28
N ALA A 389 -17.36 12.45 39.48
CA ALA A 389 -15.97 12.87 39.66
C ALA A 389 -14.97 11.75 39.37
N VAL A 390 -15.29 10.50 39.77
CA VAL A 390 -14.43 9.33 39.52
C VAL A 390 -14.33 9.03 38.01
N ILE A 391 -15.45 9.00 37.29
CA ILE A 391 -15.42 8.74 35.85
C ILE A 391 -14.75 9.88 35.09
N ALA A 392 -14.92 11.13 35.51
CA ALA A 392 -14.27 12.27 34.92
C ALA A 392 -12.73 12.20 35.09
N GLY A 393 -12.25 11.88 36.29
CA GLY A 393 -10.83 11.68 36.54
C GLY A 393 -10.22 10.54 35.72
N ALA A 394 -10.93 9.40 35.68
CA ALA A 394 -10.50 8.25 34.88
C ALA A 394 -10.44 8.57 33.37
N MET A 395 -11.46 9.27 32.87
CA MET A 395 -11.51 9.67 31.47
C MET A 395 -10.36 10.63 31.10
N ALA A 396 -10.11 11.64 31.94
CA ALA A 396 -9.01 12.57 31.72
C ALA A 396 -7.65 11.84 31.67
N ILE A 397 -7.41 10.90 32.60
CA ILE A 397 -6.20 10.06 32.62
C ILE A 397 -6.12 9.22 31.35
N ASN A 398 -7.18 8.49 31.03
CA ASN A 398 -7.17 7.56 29.88
C ASN A 398 -6.96 8.29 28.56
N MET A 399 -7.59 9.44 28.33
CA MET A 399 -7.42 10.23 27.12
C MET A 399 -6.01 10.82 27.00
N ALA A 400 -5.40 11.23 28.10
CA ALA A 400 -4.01 11.69 28.08
C ALA A 400 -3.04 10.54 27.71
N VAL A 401 -3.25 9.34 28.29
CA VAL A 401 -2.46 8.15 27.97
C VAL A 401 -2.72 7.71 26.53
N ALA A 402 -3.96 7.75 26.07
CA ALA A 402 -4.33 7.43 24.70
C ALA A 402 -3.60 8.31 23.66
N ALA A 403 -3.53 9.60 23.89
CA ALA A 403 -2.78 10.53 23.04
C ALA A 403 -1.26 10.24 23.06
N ALA A 404 -0.70 9.96 24.24
CA ALA A 404 0.70 9.56 24.35
C ALA A 404 0.98 8.23 23.62
N ALA A 405 0.12 7.23 23.78
CA ALA A 405 0.23 5.93 23.14
C ALA A 405 0.06 6.06 21.62
N GLY A 406 -0.94 6.83 21.15
CA GLY A 406 -1.18 7.07 19.73
C GLY A 406 0.02 7.70 19.02
N PHE A 407 0.83 8.50 19.74
CA PHE A 407 2.11 9.01 19.22
C PHE A 407 3.24 7.98 19.33
N ALA A 408 3.39 7.31 20.47
CA ALA A 408 4.56 6.49 20.76
C ALA A 408 4.55 5.14 20.04
N ILE A 409 3.35 4.54 19.84
CA ILE A 409 3.19 3.21 19.24
C ILE A 409 3.73 3.18 17.81
N PRO A 410 3.32 4.06 16.87
CA PRO A 410 3.80 3.99 15.49
C PRO A 410 5.32 4.14 15.40
N LEU A 411 5.90 5.07 16.15
CA LEU A 411 7.34 5.29 16.17
C LEU A 411 8.11 4.08 16.73
N THR A 412 7.53 3.39 17.71
CA THR A 412 8.14 2.21 18.31
C THR A 412 8.06 1.02 17.36
N LEU A 413 6.90 0.80 16.74
CA LEU A 413 6.69 -0.28 15.77
C LEU A 413 7.61 -0.09 14.56
N LYS A 414 7.71 1.12 13.99
CA LYS A 414 8.66 1.43 12.92
C LYS A 414 10.11 1.10 13.30
N ARG A 415 10.53 1.42 14.53
CA ARG A 415 11.88 1.06 15.01
C ARG A 415 12.10 -0.45 15.12
N LEU A 416 11.05 -1.19 15.42
CA LEU A 416 11.07 -2.65 15.51
C LEU A 416 10.90 -3.32 14.14
N LYS A 417 10.77 -2.54 13.07
CA LYS A 417 10.44 -3.02 11.71
C LYS A 417 9.12 -3.80 11.65
N ILE A 418 8.16 -3.37 12.43
CA ILE A 418 6.78 -3.87 12.43
C ILE A 418 5.92 -2.77 11.83
N ASP A 419 5.01 -3.13 10.94
CA ASP A 419 4.11 -2.17 10.33
C ASP A 419 3.18 -1.51 11.36
N PRO A 420 3.22 -0.17 11.50
CA PRO A 420 2.35 0.56 12.40
C PRO A 420 0.88 0.54 12.01
N ALA A 421 0.55 0.41 10.71
CA ALA A 421 -0.83 0.36 10.25
C ALA A 421 -1.52 -0.92 10.75
N LEU A 422 -0.84 -2.06 10.63
CA LEU A 422 -1.37 -3.36 10.98
C LEU A 422 -1.46 -3.59 12.50
N ALA A 423 -0.37 -3.35 13.23
CA ALA A 423 -0.28 -3.71 14.64
C ALA A 423 -0.70 -2.58 15.61
N GLY A 424 -0.68 -1.33 15.15
CA GLY A 424 -0.86 -0.17 15.99
C GLY A 424 -2.21 -0.11 16.71
N GLY A 425 -3.30 -0.47 16.02
CA GLY A 425 -4.65 -0.45 16.56
C GLY A 425 -4.85 -1.42 17.74
N VAL A 426 -4.34 -2.64 17.63
CA VAL A 426 -4.47 -3.68 18.66
C VAL A 426 -3.68 -3.31 19.92
N VAL A 427 -2.44 -2.82 19.76
CA VAL A 427 -1.63 -2.36 20.88
C VAL A 427 -2.27 -1.17 21.58
N LEU A 428 -2.80 -0.23 20.81
CA LEU A 428 -3.45 0.96 21.33
C LEU A 428 -4.70 0.62 22.15
N THR A 429 -5.61 -0.20 21.61
CA THR A 429 -6.83 -0.61 22.30
C THR A 429 -6.49 -1.35 23.59
N THR A 430 -5.48 -2.21 23.56
CA THR A 430 -5.00 -2.91 24.79
C THR A 430 -4.57 -1.91 25.86
N ILE A 431 -3.77 -0.91 25.50
CA ILE A 431 -3.28 0.10 26.47
C ILE A 431 -4.46 0.91 27.02
N THR A 432 -5.36 1.37 26.15
CA THR A 432 -6.51 2.20 26.58
C THR A 432 -7.51 1.44 27.43
N ASP A 433 -7.70 0.14 27.17
CA ASP A 433 -8.57 -0.73 27.97
C ASP A 433 -7.97 -0.98 29.36
N VAL A 434 -6.72 -1.41 29.43
CA VAL A 434 -6.02 -1.66 30.69
C VAL A 434 -5.96 -0.39 31.53
N VAL A 435 -5.54 0.74 30.96
CA VAL A 435 -5.45 2.00 31.70
C VAL A 435 -6.83 2.54 32.04
N GLY A 436 -7.80 2.39 31.14
CA GLY A 436 -9.17 2.82 31.34
C GLY A 436 -9.81 2.10 32.51
N TYR A 437 -9.77 0.77 32.55
CA TYR A 437 -10.30 -0.02 33.65
C TYR A 437 -9.53 0.23 34.95
N MET A 438 -8.20 0.24 34.91
CA MET A 438 -7.38 0.46 36.08
C MET A 438 -7.62 1.84 36.71
N SER A 439 -7.67 2.90 35.91
CA SER A 439 -7.95 4.24 36.41
C SER A 439 -9.38 4.39 36.94
N PHE A 440 -10.37 3.87 36.24
CA PHE A 440 -11.78 4.01 36.64
C PHE A 440 -12.09 3.19 37.91
N LEU A 441 -11.76 1.91 37.92
CA LEU A 441 -12.03 1.04 39.06
C LEU A 441 -11.10 1.37 40.22
N GLY A 442 -9.83 1.75 39.96
CA GLY A 442 -8.89 2.16 40.97
C GLY A 442 -9.32 3.45 41.70
N LEU A 443 -9.73 4.49 40.94
CA LEU A 443 -10.31 5.69 41.55
C LEU A 443 -11.61 5.38 42.28
N GLY A 444 -12.44 4.51 41.72
CA GLY A 444 -13.66 4.02 42.39
C GLY A 444 -13.36 3.33 43.71
N ALA A 445 -12.35 2.48 43.77
CA ALA A 445 -11.91 1.83 45.00
C ALA A 445 -11.38 2.81 46.07
N ILE A 446 -10.67 3.85 45.65
CA ILE A 446 -10.04 4.84 46.56
C ILE A 446 -11.07 5.85 47.11
N PHE A 447 -11.97 6.35 46.28
CA PHE A 447 -12.83 7.50 46.60
C PHE A 447 -14.26 7.12 46.96
N LEU A 448 -14.72 5.92 46.64
CA LEU A 448 -16.11 5.50 46.86
C LEU A 448 -16.24 4.40 47.94
N LEU A 449 -15.17 3.65 48.23
CA LEU A 449 -15.10 2.66 49.31
C LEU A 449 -14.48 3.27 50.56
#